data_69efe8d3b121721efecb558a2752f8d4
#
_entry.id   69efe8d3b121721efecb558a2752f8d4
#
_cell.length_a   1.000
_cell.length_b   1.000
_cell.length_c   1.000
_cell.angle_alpha   90.00
_cell.angle_beta   90.00
_cell.angle_gamma   90.00
#
_symmetry.space_group_name_H-M   'P 1'
#
loop_
_entity.id
_entity.type
_entity.pdbx_description
1 polymer ?
#
loop_
_entity_poly.entity_id
_entity_poly.type
_entity_poly.pdbx_seq_one_letter_code
_entity_poly.pdbx_strand_id
1 'polypeptide(L)'
;MTTAPSGQPATRPGAIILTRHGEPALSRKCMLTARQYGDWWGRYEIGGLLEGQTPPPELLDAARGAGVIYSSTRLRAQETAAAVSQGREVTADSLFIEAPLPPPNFPDWIKLSPKWWGGVSRFWWHFFNHHDGQETRAEADVRAEQVAQMLIARAAEGRDVLVFAHGYFNHMVGRRLKADGWKLVANQGFKYWSQRRYEKRG
;
A
#
# COMPACT_ATOMS: atom_id res chain seq x y z
N MET A 1 -8.35 2.80 -53.53
CA MET A 1 -9.19 3.19 -52.40
C MET A 1 -8.70 2.46 -51.17
N THR A 2 -7.90 3.12 -50.36
CA THR A 2 -7.28 2.55 -49.16
C THR A 2 -8.17 2.95 -47.98
N THR A 3 -8.90 1.99 -47.42
CA THR A 3 -9.70 2.20 -46.20
C THR A 3 -8.77 2.38 -45.01
N ALA A 4 -8.82 3.56 -44.39
CA ALA A 4 -8.18 3.83 -43.11
C ALA A 4 -8.76 2.92 -42.02
N PRO A 5 -7.95 2.41 -41.08
CA PRO A 5 -8.45 1.62 -39.96
C PRO A 5 -9.33 2.52 -39.08
N SER A 6 -10.58 2.09 -38.87
CA SER A 6 -11.50 2.71 -37.91
C SER A 6 -10.89 2.66 -36.50
N GLY A 7 -10.44 3.80 -36.00
CA GLY A 7 -9.98 3.94 -34.64
C GLY A 7 -11.10 3.58 -33.66
N GLN A 8 -10.97 2.50 -32.92
CA GLN A 8 -11.83 2.23 -31.78
C GLN A 8 -11.74 3.43 -30.82
N PRO A 9 -12.87 3.90 -30.27
CA PRO A 9 -12.85 4.97 -29.28
C PRO A 9 -11.97 4.52 -28.10
N ALA A 10 -11.00 5.34 -27.72
CA ALA A 10 -10.12 5.06 -26.60
C ALA A 10 -10.99 4.83 -25.34
N THR A 11 -11.00 3.60 -24.86
CA THR A 11 -11.74 3.26 -23.64
C THR A 11 -11.16 4.06 -22.49
N ARG A 12 -12.04 4.70 -21.68
CA ARG A 12 -11.58 5.43 -20.48
C ARG A 12 -10.84 4.45 -19.55
N PRO A 13 -9.65 4.80 -19.05
CA PRO A 13 -8.96 3.95 -18.10
C PRO A 13 -9.83 3.66 -16.86
N GLY A 14 -9.72 2.45 -16.31
CA GLY A 14 -10.31 2.09 -15.04
C GLY A 14 -9.68 2.89 -13.89
N ALA A 15 -10.30 2.87 -12.73
CA ALA A 15 -9.72 3.50 -11.54
C ALA A 15 -8.60 2.64 -10.93
N ILE A 16 -7.67 3.29 -10.22
CA ILE A 16 -6.67 2.64 -9.36
C ILE A 16 -7.07 2.85 -7.91
N ILE A 17 -7.28 1.76 -7.18
CA ILE A 17 -7.74 1.77 -5.79
C ILE A 17 -6.64 1.18 -4.92
N LEU A 18 -5.98 2.04 -4.11
CA LEU A 18 -4.94 1.64 -3.17
C LEU A 18 -5.55 1.47 -1.78
N THR A 19 -5.50 0.25 -1.24
CA THR A 19 -6.11 -0.11 0.03
C THR A 19 -5.04 -0.47 1.06
N ARG A 20 -5.21 0.01 2.29
CA ARG A 20 -4.41 -0.42 3.42
C ARG A 20 -5.01 -1.69 4.03
N HIS A 21 -4.14 -2.64 4.40
CA HIS A 21 -4.53 -3.87 5.11
C HIS A 21 -5.38 -3.59 6.37
N GLY A 22 -6.09 -4.60 6.85
CA GLY A 22 -6.85 -4.59 8.10
C GLY A 22 -5.97 -4.43 9.34
N GLU A 23 -6.55 -4.42 10.53
CA GLU A 23 -5.81 -4.28 11.78
C GLU A 23 -4.93 -5.51 12.04
N PRO A 24 -3.61 -5.34 12.25
CA PRO A 24 -2.73 -6.45 12.56
C PRO A 24 -2.97 -7.02 13.96
N ALA A 25 -2.75 -8.32 14.14
CA ALA A 25 -2.89 -9.00 15.42
C ALA A 25 -1.92 -8.48 16.50
N LEU A 26 -0.72 -8.04 16.09
CA LEU A 26 0.27 -7.55 17.03
C LEU A 26 -0.11 -6.19 17.62
N SER A 27 -0.30 -6.16 18.94
CA SER A 27 -0.72 -4.96 19.68
C SER A 27 0.30 -3.83 19.57
N ARG A 28 -0.20 -2.61 19.41
CA ARG A 28 0.56 -1.35 19.47
C ARG A 28 0.49 -0.66 20.84
N LYS A 29 -0.18 -1.28 21.83
CA LYS A 29 -0.37 -0.75 23.17
C LYS A 29 0.76 -1.24 24.09
N CYS A 30 2.00 -0.85 23.81
CA CYS A 30 3.20 -1.14 24.60
C CYS A 30 4.20 0.01 24.48
N MET A 31 5.13 0.07 25.43
CA MET A 31 6.22 1.05 25.43
C MET A 31 7.53 0.28 25.21
N LEU A 32 8.30 0.67 24.22
CA LEU A 32 9.47 -0.06 23.74
C LEU A 32 10.68 0.88 23.64
N THR A 33 11.87 0.37 23.93
CA THR A 33 13.13 1.02 23.55
C THR A 33 13.32 0.90 22.03
N ALA A 34 14.32 1.59 21.45
CA ALA A 34 14.64 1.48 20.02
C ALA A 34 14.92 0.03 19.59
N ARG A 35 15.75 -0.69 20.35
CA ARG A 35 16.07 -2.10 20.10
C ARG A 35 14.81 -2.99 20.16
N GLN A 36 14.03 -2.85 21.23
CA GLN A 36 12.76 -3.60 21.38
C GLN A 36 11.76 -3.29 20.26
N TYR A 37 11.78 -2.06 19.74
CA TYR A 37 10.94 -1.72 18.59
C TYR A 37 11.44 -2.40 17.31
N GLY A 38 12.73 -2.55 17.10
CA GLY A 38 13.27 -3.34 15.99
C GLY A 38 12.77 -4.79 16.02
N ASP A 39 12.86 -5.45 17.19
CA ASP A 39 12.34 -6.82 17.37
C ASP A 39 10.82 -6.89 17.19
N TRP A 40 10.10 -5.90 17.73
CA TRP A 40 8.65 -5.78 17.57
C TRP A 40 8.28 -5.60 16.08
N TRP A 41 9.04 -4.77 15.35
CA TRP A 41 8.82 -4.53 13.92
C TRP A 41 9.03 -5.81 13.10
N GLY A 42 10.08 -6.58 13.38
CA GLY A 42 10.32 -7.87 12.75
C GLY A 42 9.11 -8.82 12.89
N ARG A 43 8.55 -8.93 14.11
CA ARG A 43 7.33 -9.73 14.37
C ARG A 43 6.10 -9.14 13.66
N TYR A 44 5.98 -7.81 13.60
CA TYR A 44 4.90 -7.14 12.90
C TYR A 44 4.92 -7.40 11.39
N GLU A 45 6.11 -7.53 10.81
CA GLU A 45 6.28 -7.76 9.37
C GLU A 45 5.78 -9.14 8.92
N ILE A 46 5.91 -10.16 9.78
CA ILE A 46 5.44 -11.51 9.50
C ILE A 46 4.04 -11.80 10.04
N GLY A 47 3.50 -10.91 10.87
CA GLY A 47 2.20 -11.08 11.52
C GLY A 47 1.00 -10.91 10.59
N GLY A 48 -0.06 -11.65 10.89
CA GLY A 48 -1.36 -11.58 10.22
C GLY A 48 -2.31 -10.53 10.82
N LEU A 49 -3.56 -10.64 10.46
CA LEU A 49 -4.64 -9.78 10.95
C LEU A 49 -5.12 -10.19 12.35
N LEU A 50 -5.64 -9.24 13.09
CA LEU A 50 -6.46 -9.51 14.26
C LEU A 50 -7.71 -10.27 13.82
N GLU A 51 -8.08 -11.33 14.55
CA GLU A 51 -9.26 -12.13 14.25
C GLU A 51 -10.57 -11.35 14.43
N GLY A 52 -11.64 -11.82 13.76
CA GLY A 52 -12.98 -11.28 13.92
C GLY A 52 -13.27 -9.95 13.21
N GLN A 53 -12.35 -9.45 12.38
CA GLN A 53 -12.60 -8.24 11.60
C GLN A 53 -13.53 -8.52 10.41
N THR A 54 -14.40 -7.55 10.13
CA THR A 54 -15.27 -7.58 8.95
C THR A 54 -14.82 -6.51 7.95
N PRO A 55 -14.59 -6.89 6.68
CA PRO A 55 -14.27 -5.92 5.63
C PRO A 55 -15.40 -4.90 5.45
N PRO A 56 -15.06 -3.61 5.25
CA PRO A 56 -16.05 -2.60 4.88
C PRO A 56 -16.78 -2.96 3.57
N PRO A 57 -18.12 -2.74 3.50
CA PRO A 57 -18.91 -3.05 2.30
C PRO A 57 -18.34 -2.42 1.01
N GLU A 58 -17.82 -1.21 1.11
CA GLU A 58 -17.25 -0.48 -0.05
C GLU A 58 -16.04 -1.20 -0.64
N LEU A 59 -15.27 -1.95 0.17
CA LEU A 59 -14.16 -2.75 -0.34
C LEU A 59 -14.63 -4.03 -1.02
N LEU A 60 -15.70 -4.65 -0.52
CA LEU A 60 -16.34 -5.79 -1.18
C LEU A 60 -16.88 -5.38 -2.55
N ASP A 61 -17.50 -4.20 -2.64
CA ASP A 61 -17.97 -3.64 -3.89
C ASP A 61 -16.82 -3.34 -4.86
N ALA A 62 -15.74 -2.71 -4.37
CA ALA A 62 -14.55 -2.44 -5.16
C ALA A 62 -13.92 -3.74 -5.69
N ALA A 63 -13.87 -4.80 -4.88
CA ALA A 63 -13.34 -6.09 -5.33
C ALA A 63 -14.22 -6.73 -6.39
N ARG A 64 -15.54 -6.67 -6.28
CA ARG A 64 -16.46 -7.19 -7.29
C ARG A 64 -16.28 -6.51 -8.65
N GLY A 65 -16.06 -5.19 -8.64
CA GLY A 65 -15.90 -4.39 -9.86
C GLY A 65 -14.49 -4.40 -10.45
N ALA A 66 -13.47 -4.81 -9.70
CA ALA A 66 -12.08 -4.78 -10.16
C ALA A 66 -11.83 -5.76 -11.31
N GLY A 67 -11.02 -5.35 -12.28
CA GLY A 67 -10.53 -6.23 -13.34
C GLY A 67 -9.38 -7.11 -12.85
N VAL A 68 -8.52 -6.57 -12.00
CA VAL A 68 -7.39 -7.26 -11.39
C VAL A 68 -7.24 -6.85 -9.93
N ILE A 69 -6.79 -7.79 -9.10
CA ILE A 69 -6.55 -7.57 -7.66
C ILE A 69 -5.11 -7.96 -7.35
N TYR A 70 -4.37 -7.03 -6.76
CA TYR A 70 -3.02 -7.24 -6.26
C TYR A 70 -2.97 -7.22 -4.74
N SER A 71 -2.00 -7.90 -4.15
CA SER A 71 -1.66 -7.75 -2.74
C SER A 71 -0.16 -7.69 -2.51
N SER A 72 0.25 -7.06 -1.42
CA SER A 72 1.58 -7.25 -0.86
C SER A 72 1.77 -8.70 -0.42
N THR A 73 3.01 -9.19 -0.44
CA THR A 73 3.36 -10.53 0.06
C THR A 73 3.33 -10.64 1.59
N ARG A 74 3.09 -9.54 2.33
CA ARG A 74 2.95 -9.58 3.80
C ARG A 74 1.63 -10.22 4.20
N LEU A 75 1.67 -11.17 5.15
CA LEU A 75 0.53 -12.00 5.53
C LEU A 75 -0.73 -11.16 5.80
N ARG A 76 -0.63 -10.08 6.58
CA ARG A 76 -1.75 -9.15 6.87
C ARG A 76 -2.39 -8.55 5.62
N ALA A 77 -1.64 -8.35 4.54
CA ALA A 77 -2.19 -7.83 3.28
C ALA A 77 -2.86 -8.94 2.47
N GLN A 78 -2.28 -10.15 2.46
CA GLN A 78 -2.86 -11.32 1.81
C GLN A 78 -4.17 -11.73 2.48
N GLU A 79 -4.22 -11.79 3.81
CA GLU A 79 -5.44 -12.08 4.57
C GLU A 79 -6.53 -11.00 4.34
N THR A 80 -6.12 -9.71 4.26
CA THR A 80 -7.03 -8.63 3.88
C THR A 80 -7.61 -8.86 2.49
N ALA A 81 -6.76 -9.18 1.52
CA ALA A 81 -7.17 -9.46 0.15
C ALA A 81 -8.10 -10.68 0.08
N ALA A 82 -7.76 -11.76 0.78
CA ALA A 82 -8.59 -12.98 0.84
C ALA A 82 -9.99 -12.71 1.41
N ALA A 83 -10.07 -11.92 2.49
CA ALA A 83 -11.33 -11.55 3.12
C ALA A 83 -12.24 -10.71 2.20
N VAL A 84 -11.64 -9.90 1.29
CA VAL A 84 -12.38 -8.99 0.42
C VAL A 84 -12.65 -9.59 -0.97
N SER A 85 -11.73 -10.40 -1.50
CA SER A 85 -11.80 -10.92 -2.87
C SER A 85 -12.92 -11.93 -3.12
N GLN A 86 -13.47 -12.54 -2.06
CA GLN A 86 -14.55 -13.54 -2.14
C GLN A 86 -14.22 -14.69 -3.13
N GLY A 87 -13.00 -15.20 -3.08
CA GLY A 87 -12.52 -16.29 -3.91
C GLY A 87 -12.03 -15.88 -5.31
N ARG A 88 -12.02 -14.59 -5.63
CA ARG A 88 -11.39 -14.11 -6.87
C ARG A 88 -9.88 -14.22 -6.78
N GLU A 89 -9.22 -14.39 -7.91
CA GLU A 89 -7.78 -14.42 -8.03
C GLU A 89 -7.13 -13.13 -7.50
N VAL A 90 -6.09 -13.28 -6.67
CA VAL A 90 -5.27 -12.19 -6.12
C VAL A 90 -3.82 -12.48 -6.44
N THR A 91 -3.18 -11.57 -7.17
CA THR A 91 -1.75 -11.65 -7.47
C THR A 91 -0.96 -11.01 -6.33
N ALA A 92 -0.21 -11.84 -5.58
CA ALA A 92 0.68 -11.34 -4.53
C ALA A 92 2.05 -10.98 -5.12
N ASP A 93 2.53 -9.74 -4.84
CA ASP A 93 3.82 -9.26 -5.34
C ASP A 93 4.59 -8.49 -4.25
N SER A 94 5.88 -8.75 -4.15
CA SER A 94 6.79 -8.08 -3.21
C SER A 94 7.01 -6.60 -3.50
N LEU A 95 6.71 -6.13 -4.70
CA LEU A 95 6.73 -4.71 -5.05
C LEU A 95 5.78 -3.87 -4.16
N PHE A 96 4.75 -4.48 -3.60
CA PHE A 96 3.77 -3.80 -2.74
C PHE A 96 4.10 -3.81 -1.24
N ILE A 97 5.27 -4.30 -0.80
CA ILE A 97 5.64 -4.30 0.62
C ILE A 97 5.80 -2.88 1.16
N GLU A 98 5.67 -2.71 2.49
CA GLU A 98 5.85 -1.41 3.14
C GLU A 98 7.31 -0.94 3.02
N ALA A 99 7.54 0.36 2.92
CA ALA A 99 8.86 0.95 3.05
C ALA A 99 9.39 0.75 4.48
N PRO A 100 10.67 0.41 4.67
CA PRO A 100 11.22 0.01 5.96
C PRO A 100 11.13 1.11 7.03
N LEU A 101 11.14 0.70 8.30
CA LEU A 101 11.04 1.57 9.47
C LEU A 101 12.09 1.21 10.53
N PRO A 102 13.39 1.15 10.18
CA PRO A 102 14.42 0.88 11.16
C PRO A 102 14.47 2.01 12.20
N PRO A 103 14.46 1.69 13.52
CA PRO A 103 14.58 2.71 14.53
C PRO A 103 16.01 3.29 14.55
N PRO A 104 16.16 4.60 14.77
CA PRO A 104 17.47 5.17 15.05
C PRO A 104 17.99 4.63 16.39
N ASN A 105 19.31 4.62 16.55
CA ASN A 105 19.95 4.15 17.78
C ASN A 105 19.79 5.19 18.91
N PHE A 106 18.71 5.06 19.68
CA PHE A 106 18.42 5.90 20.85
C PHE A 106 18.78 5.19 22.16
N PRO A 107 19.14 5.94 23.22
CA PRO A 107 19.39 5.38 24.53
C PRO A 107 18.20 4.61 25.11
N ASP A 108 18.45 3.52 25.83
CA ASP A 108 17.41 2.61 26.34
C ASP A 108 16.44 3.24 27.36
N TRP A 109 16.77 4.41 27.92
CA TRP A 109 15.81 5.13 28.77
C TRP A 109 14.67 5.80 27.96
N ILE A 110 14.84 5.96 26.63
CA ILE A 110 13.77 6.46 25.75
C ILE A 110 12.87 5.30 25.36
N LYS A 111 11.64 5.34 25.87
CA LYS A 111 10.60 4.37 25.55
C LYS A 111 9.42 5.07 24.88
N LEU A 112 9.03 4.58 23.69
CA LEU A 112 7.90 5.10 22.92
C LEU A 112 6.96 3.97 22.54
N SER A 113 5.70 4.30 22.25
CA SER A 113 4.81 3.33 21.65
C SER A 113 5.20 3.03 20.19
N PRO A 114 4.83 1.86 19.63
CA PRO A 114 5.11 1.52 18.23
C PRO A 114 4.61 2.57 17.22
N LYS A 115 3.54 3.29 17.55
CA LYS A 115 3.04 4.40 16.71
C LYS A 115 4.05 5.54 16.65
N TRP A 116 4.60 5.94 17.79
CA TRP A 116 5.58 7.02 17.86
C TRP A 116 6.93 6.60 17.28
N TRP A 117 7.38 5.36 17.56
CA TRP A 117 8.58 4.80 16.92
C TRP A 117 8.45 4.79 15.40
N GLY A 118 7.30 4.39 14.86
CA GLY A 118 7.05 4.45 13.42
C GLY A 118 7.19 5.86 12.84
N GLY A 119 6.74 6.89 13.56
CA GLY A 119 6.94 8.30 13.19
C GLY A 119 8.41 8.73 13.23
N VAL A 120 9.10 8.39 14.32
CA VAL A 120 10.55 8.69 14.49
C VAL A 120 11.37 7.98 13.42
N SER A 121 11.18 6.67 13.22
CA SER A 121 11.89 5.90 12.19
C SER A 121 11.64 6.47 10.79
N ARG A 122 10.40 6.85 10.48
CA ARG A 122 10.06 7.46 9.19
C ARG A 122 10.74 8.82 9.00
N PHE A 123 10.83 9.63 10.06
CA PHE A 123 11.53 10.91 10.01
C PHE A 123 13.04 10.69 9.75
N TRP A 124 13.69 9.77 10.48
CA TRP A 124 15.11 9.45 10.29
C TRP A 124 15.40 8.86 8.91
N TRP A 125 14.56 7.94 8.45
CA TRP A 125 14.66 7.38 7.11
C TRP A 125 14.53 8.45 6.02
N HIS A 126 13.60 9.39 6.20
CA HIS A 126 13.30 10.42 5.19
C HIS A 126 14.36 11.51 5.13
N PHE A 127 14.84 12.00 6.26
CA PHE A 127 15.72 13.18 6.32
C PHE A 127 17.21 12.82 6.48
N PHE A 128 17.52 11.70 7.10
CA PHE A 128 18.90 11.29 7.38
C PHE A 128 19.31 10.01 6.63
N ASN A 129 18.45 9.50 5.75
CA ASN A 129 18.68 8.25 5.00
C ASN A 129 19.05 7.07 5.91
N HIS A 130 18.51 7.03 7.12
CA HIS A 130 18.74 5.93 8.06
C HIS A 130 17.91 4.71 7.60
N HIS A 131 18.57 3.73 6.99
CA HIS A 131 17.93 2.56 6.40
C HIS A 131 18.39 1.22 6.98
N ASP A 132 19.45 1.21 7.82
CA ASP A 132 19.97 0.03 8.51
C ASP A 132 20.18 -1.18 7.57
N GLY A 133 20.83 -0.95 6.42
CA GLY A 133 21.05 -1.96 5.39
C GLY A 133 19.80 -2.41 4.60
N GLN A 134 18.64 -1.83 4.89
CA GLN A 134 17.40 -2.07 4.17
C GLN A 134 17.23 -1.10 2.98
N GLU A 135 16.07 -1.08 2.35
CA GLU A 135 15.74 -0.18 1.25
C GLU A 135 15.88 1.29 1.66
N THR A 136 16.63 2.04 0.89
CA THR A 136 16.76 3.50 1.04
C THR A 136 15.49 4.21 0.56
N ARG A 137 15.37 5.50 0.90
CA ARG A 137 14.28 6.32 0.38
C ARG A 137 14.31 6.43 -1.14
N ALA A 138 15.49 6.57 -1.75
CA ALA A 138 15.63 6.69 -3.20
C ALA A 138 15.18 5.40 -3.91
N GLU A 139 15.57 4.23 -3.40
CA GLU A 139 15.14 2.94 -3.93
C GLU A 139 13.62 2.74 -3.78
N ALA A 140 13.06 3.10 -2.62
CA ALA A 140 11.62 3.06 -2.42
C ALA A 140 10.85 4.02 -3.35
N ASP A 141 11.41 5.19 -3.66
CA ASP A 141 10.84 6.14 -4.63
C ASP A 141 10.87 5.55 -6.06
N VAL A 142 11.94 4.86 -6.45
CA VAL A 142 12.02 4.14 -7.74
C VAL A 142 11.00 3.00 -7.79
N ARG A 143 10.89 2.20 -6.73
CA ARG A 143 9.91 1.11 -6.63
C ARG A 143 8.46 1.65 -6.69
N ALA A 144 8.18 2.77 -6.04
CA ALA A 144 6.86 3.40 -6.09
C ALA A 144 6.51 3.91 -7.50
N GLU A 145 7.50 4.41 -8.24
CA GLU A 145 7.34 4.77 -9.66
C GLU A 145 7.04 3.54 -10.51
N GLN A 146 7.84 2.48 -10.38
CA GLN A 146 7.63 1.23 -11.09
C GLN A 146 6.22 0.66 -10.86
N VAL A 147 5.77 0.65 -9.60
CA VAL A 147 4.41 0.21 -9.24
C VAL A 147 3.35 1.12 -9.88
N ALA A 148 3.53 2.44 -9.81
CA ALA A 148 2.57 3.37 -10.42
C ALA A 148 2.40 3.11 -11.92
N GLN A 149 3.51 2.95 -12.66
CA GLN A 149 3.48 2.66 -14.10
C GLN A 149 2.81 1.31 -14.42
N MET A 150 3.10 0.28 -13.63
CA MET A 150 2.43 -1.02 -13.76
C MET A 150 0.91 -0.90 -13.55
N LEU A 151 0.47 -0.18 -12.52
CA LEU A 151 -0.96 0.01 -12.25
C LEU A 151 -1.65 0.85 -13.33
N ILE A 152 -0.96 1.88 -13.86
CA ILE A 152 -1.45 2.69 -14.99
C ILE A 152 -1.65 1.83 -16.24
N ALA A 153 -0.68 0.96 -16.57
CA ALA A 153 -0.79 0.06 -17.70
C ALA A 153 -1.99 -0.90 -17.57
N ARG A 154 -2.23 -1.43 -16.37
CA ARG A 154 -3.40 -2.28 -16.09
C ARG A 154 -4.71 -1.53 -16.16
N ALA A 155 -4.77 -0.32 -15.62
CA ALA A 155 -5.98 0.50 -15.67
C ALA A 155 -6.31 0.94 -17.11
N ALA A 156 -5.32 1.07 -18.00
CA ALA A 156 -5.51 1.39 -19.42
C ALA A 156 -6.33 0.32 -20.16
N GLU A 157 -6.43 -0.91 -19.62
CA GLU A 157 -7.31 -1.98 -20.14
C GLU A 157 -8.81 -1.67 -19.93
N GLY A 158 -9.16 -0.53 -19.28
CA GLY A 158 -10.53 -0.06 -19.08
C GLY A 158 -11.23 -0.65 -17.85
N ARG A 159 -10.52 -1.37 -16.97
CA ARG A 159 -11.07 -1.99 -15.77
C ARG A 159 -10.35 -1.49 -14.52
N ASP A 160 -11.08 -1.40 -13.40
CA ASP A 160 -10.52 -0.97 -12.13
C ASP A 160 -9.43 -1.93 -11.63
N VAL A 161 -8.37 -1.36 -11.03
CA VAL A 161 -7.26 -2.08 -10.41
C VAL A 161 -7.33 -1.88 -8.91
N LEU A 162 -7.43 -2.98 -8.14
CA LEU A 162 -7.50 -2.96 -6.68
C LEU A 162 -6.21 -3.51 -6.09
N VAL A 163 -5.63 -2.79 -5.12
CA VAL A 163 -4.36 -3.15 -4.47
C VAL A 163 -4.51 -3.18 -2.96
N PHE A 164 -4.16 -4.29 -2.32
CA PHE A 164 -4.07 -4.43 -0.87
C PHE A 164 -2.61 -4.35 -0.42
N ALA A 165 -2.23 -3.23 0.19
CA ALA A 165 -0.85 -2.97 0.59
C ALA A 165 -0.78 -2.18 1.91
N HIS A 166 0.12 -1.22 2.03
CA HIS A 166 0.49 -0.58 3.28
C HIS A 166 0.33 0.94 3.21
N GLY A 167 0.20 1.57 4.38
CA GLY A 167 -0.21 2.97 4.45
C GLY A 167 0.76 3.95 3.81
N TYR A 168 2.06 3.83 4.11
CA TYR A 168 3.04 4.78 3.61
C TYR A 168 3.44 4.48 2.17
N PHE A 169 3.65 3.21 1.82
CA PHE A 169 3.98 2.85 0.45
C PHE A 169 2.84 3.23 -0.53
N ASN A 170 1.58 3.00 -0.16
CA ASN A 170 0.43 3.50 -0.91
C ASN A 170 0.43 5.03 -1.09
N HIS A 171 0.94 5.77 -0.08
CA HIS A 171 1.09 7.22 -0.21
C HIS A 171 2.16 7.58 -1.25
N MET A 172 3.29 6.86 -1.26
CA MET A 172 4.36 7.07 -2.25
C MET A 172 3.86 6.78 -3.67
N VAL A 173 3.23 5.64 -3.90
CA VAL A 173 2.61 5.29 -5.20
C VAL A 173 1.58 6.36 -5.61
N GLY A 174 0.71 6.77 -4.69
CA GLY A 174 -0.29 7.80 -4.96
C GLY A 174 0.29 9.16 -5.35
N ARG A 175 1.50 9.51 -4.88
CA ARG A 175 2.22 10.72 -5.33
C ARG A 175 2.65 10.59 -6.79
N ARG A 176 3.14 9.40 -7.21
CA ARG A 176 3.53 9.12 -8.59
C ARG A 176 2.32 9.16 -9.52
N LEU A 177 1.23 8.50 -9.14
CA LEU A 177 -0.03 8.57 -9.90
C LEU A 177 -0.50 10.01 -10.13
N LYS A 178 -0.39 10.87 -9.10
CA LYS A 178 -0.73 12.29 -9.24
C LYS A 178 0.20 13.04 -10.19
N ALA A 179 1.50 12.76 -10.15
CA ALA A 179 2.48 13.33 -11.08
C ALA A 179 2.14 12.97 -12.53
N ASP A 180 1.62 11.76 -12.77
CA ASP A 180 1.13 11.28 -14.08
C ASP A 180 -0.29 11.75 -14.41
N GLY A 181 -0.83 12.71 -13.68
CA GLY A 181 -2.10 13.36 -13.94
C GLY A 181 -3.34 12.58 -13.48
N TRP A 182 -3.19 11.54 -12.62
CA TRP A 182 -4.30 10.88 -11.96
C TRP A 182 -4.82 11.73 -10.81
N LYS A 183 -6.14 11.84 -10.67
CA LYS A 183 -6.78 12.62 -9.61
C LYS A 183 -7.26 11.72 -8.49
N LEU A 184 -6.92 12.07 -7.24
CA LEU A 184 -7.46 11.43 -6.05
C LEU A 184 -8.91 11.88 -5.87
N VAL A 185 -9.85 11.00 -6.16
CA VAL A 185 -11.30 11.29 -6.14
C VAL A 185 -11.99 10.84 -4.84
N ALA A 186 -11.40 9.86 -4.13
CA ALA A 186 -11.84 9.46 -2.80
C ALA A 186 -10.64 9.13 -1.92
N ASN A 187 -10.67 9.56 -0.64
CA ASN A 187 -9.59 9.38 0.31
C ASN A 187 -10.13 9.17 1.73
N GLN A 188 -9.95 7.96 2.26
CA GLN A 188 -10.32 7.59 3.64
C GLN A 188 -9.14 7.72 4.64
N GLY A 189 -8.03 8.34 4.22
CA GLY A 189 -6.87 8.58 5.06
C GLY A 189 -5.96 7.37 5.23
N PHE A 190 -5.44 7.18 6.47
CA PHE A 190 -4.47 6.14 6.83
C PHE A 190 -5.04 5.10 7.81
N LYS A 191 -6.34 4.98 7.94
CA LYS A 191 -6.98 3.98 8.81
C LYS A 191 -6.75 2.57 8.23
N TYR A 192 -6.86 1.54 9.07
CA TYR A 192 -6.97 0.16 8.58
C TYR A 192 -8.22 0.04 7.69
N TRP A 193 -8.16 -0.83 6.69
CA TRP A 193 -9.20 -1.00 5.68
C TRP A 193 -9.49 0.24 4.82
N SER A 194 -8.73 1.34 4.98
CA SER A 194 -8.96 2.55 4.18
C SER A 194 -8.55 2.38 2.73
N GLN A 195 -9.26 3.05 1.86
CA GLN A 195 -8.96 3.09 0.43
C GLN A 195 -8.72 4.52 -0.06
N ARG A 196 -7.97 4.62 -1.15
CA ARG A 196 -7.74 5.82 -1.96
C ARG A 196 -8.00 5.50 -3.40
N ARG A 197 -8.97 6.16 -4.01
CA ARG A 197 -9.35 5.96 -5.40
C ARG A 197 -8.78 7.06 -6.28
N TYR A 198 -8.08 6.66 -7.32
CA TYR A 198 -7.50 7.54 -8.32
C TYR A 198 -8.17 7.30 -9.67
N GLU A 199 -8.46 8.39 -10.39
CA GLU A 199 -9.07 8.33 -11.73
C GLU A 199 -8.30 9.25 -12.69
N LYS A 200 -8.15 8.80 -13.94
CA LYS A 200 -7.66 9.62 -15.04
C LYS A 200 -8.86 10.35 -15.62
N ARG A 201 -8.89 11.68 -15.48
CA ARG A 201 -9.89 12.48 -16.21
C ARG A 201 -9.33 12.75 -17.60
N GLY A 202 -10.14 12.49 -18.60
CA GLY A 202 -9.86 12.85 -19.99
C GLY A 202 -9.76 14.36 -20.17
#